data_71dbfc97b201eede444e7d9aa7591917
#
_entry.id   71dbfc97b201eede444e7d9aa7591917
#
_cell.length_a   1.000
_cell.length_b   1.000
_cell.length_c   1.000
_cell.angle_alpha   90.00
_cell.angle_beta   90.00
_cell.angle_gamma   90.00
#
_symmetry.space_group_name_H-M   'P 1'
#
loop_
_entity.id
_entity.type
_entity.pdbx_description
1 polymer ?
#
loop_
_entity_poly.entity_id
_entity_poly.type
_entity_poly.pdbx_seq_one_letter_code
_entity_poly.pdbx_strand_id
1 'polypeptide(L)'
;EANRIIPESTPSSVVADFKAKTGELFHDISEMNPEEIEETVKCHVQAKIDEYNIDATIVDVAVTGSRCRGLEHESSDLDVVVELSTEEREDDLFNAFNEDGLHIGEVKVDINPITAQRTGTLESYLPQMEEYLEGVRQVREQEKESAEVTLTVSECGEFHNLGECYENIPTVDEAIAIWKQI
;
A
#
# COMPACT_ATOMS: atom_id res chain seq x y z
N GLU A 1 -38.04 3.71 -24.10
CA GLU A 1 -36.60 3.70 -23.69
C GLU A 1 -36.52 4.28 -22.29
N ALA A 2 -36.47 3.40 -21.30
CA ALA A 2 -36.35 3.79 -19.88
C ALA A 2 -34.87 3.97 -19.58
N ASN A 3 -34.46 5.22 -19.38
CA ASN A 3 -33.14 5.59 -18.90
C ASN A 3 -32.98 5.05 -17.47
N ARG A 4 -32.30 3.92 -17.29
CA ARG A 4 -32.04 3.31 -16.01
C ARG A 4 -30.96 4.12 -15.33
N ILE A 5 -31.36 5.09 -14.51
CA ILE A 5 -30.46 5.79 -13.59
C ILE A 5 -30.03 4.75 -12.56
N ILE A 6 -28.80 4.28 -12.68
CA ILE A 6 -28.15 3.50 -11.62
C ILE A 6 -27.89 4.49 -10.50
N PRO A 7 -28.41 4.28 -9.28
CA PRO A 7 -28.06 5.14 -8.15
C PRO A 7 -26.56 5.01 -7.89
N GLU A 8 -25.83 6.13 -7.88
CA GLU A 8 -24.48 6.18 -7.34
C GLU A 8 -24.56 5.69 -5.90
N SER A 9 -23.96 4.54 -5.62
CA SER A 9 -23.84 4.04 -4.27
C SER A 9 -22.95 4.99 -3.49
N THR A 10 -23.47 5.63 -2.47
CA THR A 10 -22.68 6.43 -1.52
C THR A 10 -21.64 5.48 -0.90
N PRO A 11 -20.32 5.78 -1.00
CA PRO A 11 -19.31 4.92 -0.40
C PRO A 11 -19.60 4.74 1.08
N SER A 12 -19.35 3.53 1.62
CA SER A 12 -19.47 3.31 3.05
C SER A 12 -18.48 4.22 3.78
N SER A 13 -18.77 4.58 5.04
CA SER A 13 -17.85 5.43 5.82
C SER A 13 -16.44 4.83 5.92
N VAL A 14 -16.34 3.49 5.98
CA VAL A 14 -15.06 2.76 6.04
C VAL A 14 -14.23 2.98 4.78
N VAL A 15 -14.82 2.87 3.59
CA VAL A 15 -14.15 3.10 2.31
C VAL A 15 -13.73 4.57 2.19
N ALA A 16 -14.63 5.49 2.53
CA ALA A 16 -14.34 6.93 2.48
C ALA A 16 -13.19 7.32 3.44
N ASP A 17 -13.20 6.82 4.66
CA ASP A 17 -12.16 7.08 5.66
C ASP A 17 -10.79 6.51 5.20
N PHE A 18 -10.78 5.30 4.61
CA PHE A 18 -9.57 4.70 4.06
C PHE A 18 -8.99 5.54 2.91
N LYS A 19 -9.83 5.96 1.96
CA LYS A 19 -9.43 6.81 0.82
C LYS A 19 -8.95 8.19 1.27
N ALA A 20 -9.61 8.81 2.25
CA ALA A 20 -9.16 10.08 2.81
C ALA A 20 -7.75 9.96 3.43
N LYS A 21 -7.50 8.92 4.23
CA LYS A 21 -6.18 8.65 4.81
C LYS A 21 -5.13 8.35 3.72
N THR A 22 -5.53 7.67 2.65
CA THR A 22 -4.65 7.45 1.49
C THR A 22 -4.26 8.78 0.85
N GLY A 23 -5.21 9.70 0.64
CA GLY A 23 -4.93 11.03 0.08
C GLY A 23 -3.97 11.88 0.92
N GLU A 24 -3.91 11.63 2.24
CA GLU A 24 -2.97 12.34 3.14
C GLU A 24 -1.54 11.77 3.11
N LEU A 25 -1.39 10.47 2.88
CA LEU A 25 -0.12 9.75 3.07
C LEU A 25 0.54 9.30 1.75
N PHE A 26 -0.20 9.32 0.66
CA PHE A 26 0.27 8.89 -0.65
C PHE A 26 1.25 9.91 -1.25
N HIS A 27 2.30 9.42 -1.87
CA HIS A 27 3.22 10.24 -2.65
C HIS A 27 2.82 10.17 -4.13
N ASP A 28 2.44 11.32 -4.70
CA ASP A 28 1.97 11.42 -6.07
C ASP A 28 2.93 10.76 -7.07
N ILE A 29 2.38 10.02 -8.01
CA ILE A 29 3.13 9.34 -9.07
C ILE A 29 2.86 10.07 -10.38
N SER A 30 3.90 10.61 -11.00
CA SER A 30 3.77 11.39 -12.25
C SER A 30 2.74 12.52 -12.14
N GLU A 31 2.73 13.22 -11.00
CA GLU A 31 1.79 14.31 -10.68
C GLU A 31 0.32 13.85 -10.53
N MET A 32 0.06 12.56 -10.46
CA MET A 32 -1.27 11.98 -10.22
C MET A 32 -1.46 11.64 -8.75
N ASN A 33 -2.56 12.11 -8.19
CA ASN A 33 -3.04 11.76 -6.86
C ASN A 33 -3.83 10.43 -6.87
N PRO A 34 -4.20 9.86 -5.70
CA PRO A 34 -4.93 8.59 -5.67
C PRO A 34 -6.26 8.58 -6.43
N GLU A 35 -7.02 9.66 -6.41
CA GLU A 35 -8.32 9.74 -7.09
C GLU A 35 -8.15 9.69 -8.62
N GLU A 36 -7.16 10.38 -9.16
CA GLU A 36 -6.82 10.37 -10.59
C GLU A 36 -6.33 9.01 -11.04
N ILE A 37 -5.57 8.31 -10.16
CA ILE A 37 -5.11 6.94 -10.38
C ILE A 37 -6.30 5.97 -10.40
N GLU A 38 -7.20 6.07 -9.43
CA GLU A 38 -8.40 5.23 -9.35
C GLU A 38 -9.27 5.39 -10.60
N GLU A 39 -9.47 6.62 -11.09
CA GLU A 39 -10.23 6.88 -12.31
C GLU A 39 -9.51 6.31 -13.56
N THR A 40 -8.18 6.43 -13.63
CA THR A 40 -7.38 5.86 -14.73
C THR A 40 -7.51 4.34 -14.76
N VAL A 41 -7.40 3.68 -13.60
CA VAL A 41 -7.56 2.22 -13.49
C VAL A 41 -8.99 1.81 -13.83
N LYS A 42 -9.98 2.55 -13.38
CA LYS A 42 -11.38 2.30 -13.70
C LYS A 42 -11.64 2.37 -15.19
N CYS A 43 -11.10 3.37 -15.89
CA CYS A 43 -11.19 3.46 -17.36
C CYS A 43 -10.50 2.29 -18.06
N HIS A 44 -9.31 1.87 -17.58
CA HIS A 44 -8.58 0.72 -18.11
C HIS A 44 -9.38 -0.59 -17.93
N VAL A 45 -9.89 -0.84 -16.73
CA VAL A 45 -10.68 -2.03 -16.41
C VAL A 45 -11.97 -2.06 -17.22
N GLN A 46 -12.66 -0.92 -17.40
CA GLN A 46 -13.85 -0.86 -18.23
C GLN A 46 -13.53 -1.19 -19.69
N ALA A 47 -12.42 -0.69 -20.24
CA ALA A 47 -11.98 -1.03 -21.59
C ALA A 47 -11.74 -2.53 -21.75
N LYS A 48 -11.14 -3.19 -20.75
CA LYS A 48 -10.91 -4.64 -20.75
C LYS A 48 -12.22 -5.44 -20.64
N ILE A 49 -13.16 -4.99 -19.81
CA ILE A 49 -14.51 -5.56 -19.73
C ILE A 49 -15.19 -5.54 -21.09
N ASP A 50 -15.13 -4.39 -21.78
CA ASP A 50 -15.74 -4.23 -23.10
C ASP A 50 -15.00 -5.05 -24.18
N GLU A 51 -13.67 -5.08 -24.18
CA GLU A 51 -12.82 -5.82 -25.12
C GLU A 51 -13.09 -7.31 -25.07
N TYR A 52 -13.12 -7.88 -23.86
CA TYR A 52 -13.31 -9.32 -23.64
C TYR A 52 -14.78 -9.73 -23.49
N ASN A 53 -15.70 -8.77 -23.58
CA ASN A 53 -17.15 -8.97 -23.37
C ASN A 53 -17.43 -9.71 -22.04
N ILE A 54 -16.78 -9.27 -20.97
CA ILE A 54 -16.94 -9.79 -19.61
C ILE A 54 -18.27 -9.30 -19.04
N ASP A 55 -19.06 -10.19 -18.43
CA ASP A 55 -20.28 -9.80 -17.72
C ASP A 55 -19.94 -9.33 -16.30
N ALA A 56 -19.46 -8.11 -16.20
CA ALA A 56 -19.06 -7.49 -14.94
C ALA A 56 -19.41 -6.01 -14.90
N THR A 57 -19.65 -5.50 -13.69
CA THR A 57 -19.86 -4.09 -13.42
C THR A 57 -18.89 -3.64 -12.32
N ILE A 58 -18.16 -2.54 -12.55
CA ILE A 58 -17.28 -1.94 -11.55
C ILE A 58 -18.14 -1.30 -10.47
N VAL A 59 -17.95 -1.71 -9.22
CA VAL A 59 -18.64 -1.15 -8.04
C VAL A 59 -17.87 0.04 -7.48
N ASP A 60 -16.58 -0.16 -7.16
CA ASP A 60 -15.67 0.87 -6.69
C ASP A 60 -14.21 0.44 -6.90
N VAL A 61 -13.27 1.40 -6.76
CA VAL A 61 -11.84 1.22 -6.95
C VAL A 61 -11.12 1.89 -5.78
N ALA A 62 -10.04 1.30 -5.28
CA ALA A 62 -9.23 1.89 -4.22
C ALA A 62 -7.73 1.61 -4.42
N VAL A 63 -6.90 2.63 -4.27
CA VAL A 63 -5.44 2.48 -4.15
C VAL A 63 -5.11 1.83 -2.82
N THR A 64 -4.30 0.76 -2.85
CA THR A 64 -3.93 -0.05 -1.68
C THR A 64 -2.43 -0.33 -1.62
N GLY A 65 -2.02 -1.34 -0.87
CA GLY A 65 -0.62 -1.73 -0.75
C GLY A 65 0.25 -0.73 0.00
N SER A 66 1.55 -0.87 -0.11
CA SER A 66 2.51 -0.04 0.65
C SER A 66 2.42 1.45 0.29
N ARG A 67 2.16 1.77 -0.97
CA ARG A 67 2.09 3.15 -1.47
C ARG A 67 0.95 3.96 -0.87
N CYS A 68 -0.20 3.33 -0.57
CA CYS A 68 -1.34 4.06 0.02
C CYS A 68 -1.08 4.60 1.44
N ARG A 69 0.05 4.22 2.06
CA ARG A 69 0.47 4.66 3.40
C ARG A 69 1.88 5.24 3.45
N GLY A 70 2.49 5.57 2.27
CA GLY A 70 3.85 6.07 2.21
C GLY A 70 4.89 5.07 2.72
N LEU A 71 4.61 3.77 2.59
CA LEU A 71 5.47 2.67 3.02
C LEU A 71 6.18 1.99 1.83
N GLU A 72 6.20 2.62 0.67
CA GLU A 72 6.80 2.06 -0.53
C GLU A 72 8.33 2.11 -0.52
N HIS A 73 8.93 1.27 -1.35
CA HIS A 73 10.30 1.34 -1.83
C HIS A 73 10.32 1.79 -3.30
N GLU A 74 11.48 2.16 -3.84
CA GLU A 74 11.62 2.54 -5.26
C GLU A 74 11.09 1.47 -6.22
N SER A 75 11.24 0.19 -5.85
CA SER A 75 10.79 -0.95 -6.66
C SER A 75 9.37 -1.41 -6.36
N SER A 76 8.64 -0.72 -5.49
CA SER A 76 7.27 -1.13 -5.16
C SER A 76 6.33 -0.87 -6.32
N ASP A 77 5.51 -1.87 -6.67
CA ASP A 77 4.39 -1.71 -7.58
C ASP A 77 3.28 -0.83 -6.94
N LEU A 78 2.34 -0.40 -7.74
CA LEU A 78 1.14 0.30 -7.31
C LEU A 78 -0.03 -0.68 -7.28
N ASP A 79 -0.44 -1.09 -6.09
CA ASP A 79 -1.57 -1.98 -5.90
C ASP A 79 -2.89 -1.21 -5.95
N VAL A 80 -3.80 -1.63 -6.82
CA VAL A 80 -5.15 -1.07 -6.92
C VAL A 80 -6.17 -2.20 -6.87
N VAL A 81 -7.09 -2.12 -5.92
CA VAL A 81 -8.19 -3.08 -5.78
C VAL A 81 -9.42 -2.56 -6.48
N VAL A 82 -10.06 -3.42 -7.26
CA VAL A 82 -11.28 -3.13 -8.00
C VAL A 82 -12.39 -4.07 -7.55
N GLU A 83 -13.41 -3.54 -6.91
CA GLU A 83 -14.62 -4.30 -6.55
C GLU A 83 -15.52 -4.44 -7.75
N LEU A 84 -15.90 -5.67 -8.06
CA LEU A 84 -16.75 -6.01 -9.20
C LEU A 84 -18.00 -6.77 -8.76
N SER A 85 -19.10 -6.48 -9.43
CA SER A 85 -20.30 -7.30 -9.42
C SER A 85 -20.31 -8.19 -10.65
N THR A 86 -20.01 -9.50 -10.45
CA THR A 86 -19.89 -10.50 -11.53
C THR A 86 -19.91 -11.92 -10.95
N GLU A 87 -20.20 -12.90 -11.77
CA GLU A 87 -20.04 -14.34 -11.47
C GLU A 87 -18.70 -14.90 -11.99
N GLU A 88 -17.91 -14.09 -12.71
CA GLU A 88 -16.61 -14.49 -13.24
C GLU A 88 -15.60 -14.78 -12.11
N ARG A 89 -14.56 -15.53 -12.43
CA ARG A 89 -13.51 -15.87 -11.47
C ARG A 89 -12.51 -14.71 -11.32
N GLU A 90 -12.16 -14.39 -10.09
CA GLU A 90 -11.16 -13.32 -9.80
C GLU A 90 -9.82 -13.60 -10.50
N ASP A 91 -9.38 -14.86 -10.60
CA ASP A 91 -8.13 -15.24 -11.29
C ASP A 91 -8.16 -14.91 -12.79
N ASP A 92 -9.31 -15.15 -13.45
CA ASP A 92 -9.47 -14.88 -14.87
C ASP A 92 -9.54 -13.36 -15.12
N LEU A 93 -10.23 -12.63 -14.24
CA LEU A 93 -10.29 -11.16 -14.25
C LEU A 93 -8.90 -10.53 -14.00
N PHE A 94 -8.15 -11.06 -13.02
CA PHE A 94 -6.78 -10.61 -12.75
C PHE A 94 -5.89 -10.73 -13.99
N ASN A 95 -5.93 -11.86 -14.66
CA ASN A 95 -5.15 -12.07 -15.89
C ASN A 95 -5.56 -11.10 -17.00
N ALA A 96 -6.86 -10.89 -17.21
CA ALA A 96 -7.37 -9.99 -18.24
C ALA A 96 -6.99 -8.53 -17.99
N PHE A 97 -7.07 -8.06 -16.76
CA PHE A 97 -6.80 -6.66 -16.41
C PHE A 97 -5.32 -6.31 -16.38
N ASN A 98 -4.44 -7.29 -16.12
CA ASN A 98 -2.99 -7.10 -16.03
C ASN A 98 -2.22 -7.56 -17.29
N GLU A 99 -2.88 -8.08 -18.30
CA GLU A 99 -2.23 -8.62 -19.51
C GLU A 99 -1.29 -7.62 -20.19
N ASP A 100 -1.73 -6.38 -20.34
CA ASP A 100 -0.96 -5.35 -21.05
C ASP A 100 0.04 -4.61 -20.14
N GLY A 101 -0.01 -4.85 -18.83
CA GLY A 101 0.88 -4.22 -17.84
C GLY A 101 0.71 -2.70 -17.77
N LEU A 102 -0.40 -2.23 -17.20
CA LEU A 102 -0.63 -0.79 -16.99
C LEU A 102 0.50 -0.16 -16.16
N HIS A 103 0.97 1.01 -16.57
CA HIS A 103 1.95 1.81 -15.85
C HIS A 103 1.43 3.25 -15.66
N ILE A 104 1.80 3.84 -14.52
CA ILE A 104 1.66 5.27 -14.27
C ILE A 104 3.08 5.83 -14.10
N GLY A 105 3.54 6.59 -15.09
CA GLY A 105 4.96 6.90 -15.21
C GLY A 105 5.81 5.63 -15.35
N GLU A 106 6.77 5.46 -14.45
CA GLU A 106 7.64 4.26 -14.43
C GLU A 106 7.12 3.16 -13.48
N VAL A 107 6.03 3.43 -12.75
CA VAL A 107 5.49 2.50 -11.75
C VAL A 107 4.46 1.57 -12.38
N LYS A 108 4.69 0.27 -12.26
CA LYS A 108 3.74 -0.75 -12.68
C LYS A 108 2.52 -0.73 -11.77
N VAL A 109 1.33 -0.88 -12.35
CA VAL A 109 0.07 -1.01 -11.63
C VAL A 109 -0.33 -2.49 -11.59
N ASP A 110 -0.53 -3.01 -10.38
CA ASP A 110 -1.12 -4.33 -10.16
C ASP A 110 -2.60 -4.18 -9.79
N ILE A 111 -3.48 -4.61 -10.70
CA ILE A 111 -4.93 -4.49 -10.56
C ILE A 111 -5.46 -5.78 -9.94
N ASN A 112 -6.00 -5.68 -8.74
CA ASN A 112 -6.53 -6.81 -7.97
C ASN A 112 -8.07 -6.78 -7.96
N PRO A 113 -8.75 -7.60 -8.79
CA PRO A 113 -10.20 -7.70 -8.78
C PRO A 113 -10.69 -8.45 -7.54
N ILE A 114 -11.72 -7.95 -6.89
CA ILE A 114 -12.42 -8.60 -5.80
C ILE A 114 -13.91 -8.67 -6.07
N THR A 115 -14.56 -9.72 -5.57
CA THR A 115 -15.99 -9.96 -5.70
C THR A 115 -16.60 -10.31 -4.35
N ALA A 116 -17.86 -9.92 -4.13
CA ALA A 116 -18.56 -10.18 -2.86
C ALA A 116 -18.65 -11.67 -2.53
N GLN A 117 -18.63 -12.56 -3.54
CA GLN A 117 -18.78 -14.00 -3.39
C GLN A 117 -17.48 -14.72 -3.00
N ARG A 118 -16.29 -14.07 -3.16
CA ARG A 118 -14.98 -14.68 -2.90
C ARG A 118 -14.18 -13.87 -1.89
N THR A 119 -13.43 -12.88 -2.36
CA THR A 119 -12.57 -12.06 -1.49
C THR A 119 -13.38 -11.13 -0.59
N GLY A 120 -14.57 -10.69 -1.03
CA GLY A 120 -15.44 -9.77 -0.30
C GLY A 120 -15.59 -8.42 -1.01
N THR A 121 -16.15 -7.46 -0.29
CA THR A 121 -16.31 -6.06 -0.75
C THR A 121 -15.16 -5.20 -0.27
N LEU A 122 -14.96 -4.01 -0.85
CA LEU A 122 -13.98 -3.03 -0.33
C LEU A 122 -14.24 -2.72 1.15
N GLU A 123 -15.51 -2.64 1.58
CA GLU A 123 -15.86 -2.40 2.98
C GLU A 123 -15.30 -3.46 3.93
N SER A 124 -15.24 -4.73 3.50
CA SER A 124 -14.68 -5.84 4.29
C SER A 124 -13.17 -6.03 4.09
N TYR A 125 -12.64 -5.68 2.94
CA TYR A 125 -11.25 -5.86 2.56
C TYR A 125 -10.32 -4.79 3.15
N LEU A 126 -10.72 -3.50 3.03
CA LEU A 126 -9.86 -2.39 3.42
C LEU A 126 -9.47 -2.35 4.90
N PRO A 127 -10.33 -2.73 5.88
CA PRO A 127 -9.90 -2.85 7.28
C PRO A 127 -8.80 -3.88 7.51
N GLN A 128 -8.84 -5.01 6.81
CA GLN A 128 -7.80 -6.05 6.89
C GLN A 128 -6.48 -5.55 6.28
N MET A 129 -6.56 -4.81 5.18
CA MET A 129 -5.41 -4.16 4.57
C MET A 129 -4.80 -3.11 5.50
N GLU A 130 -5.60 -2.30 6.17
CA GLU A 130 -5.14 -1.31 7.14
C GLU A 130 -4.39 -1.97 8.31
N GLU A 131 -4.93 -3.06 8.86
CA GLU A 131 -4.26 -3.83 9.93
C GLU A 131 -2.92 -4.39 9.46
N TYR A 132 -2.85 -4.95 8.26
CA TYR A 132 -1.61 -5.43 7.67
C TYR A 132 -0.57 -4.33 7.50
N LEU A 133 -0.95 -3.18 6.95
CA LEU A 133 -0.04 -2.04 6.72
C LEU A 133 0.45 -1.43 8.04
N GLU A 134 -0.39 -1.39 9.07
CA GLU A 134 0.02 -0.96 10.40
C GLU A 134 1.09 -1.91 10.97
N GLY A 135 0.93 -3.22 10.79
CA GLY A 135 1.95 -4.21 11.17
C GLY A 135 3.28 -4.00 10.44
N VAL A 136 3.24 -3.73 9.12
CA VAL A 136 4.44 -3.41 8.33
C VAL A 136 5.13 -2.16 8.85
N ARG A 137 4.38 -1.11 9.18
CA ARG A 137 4.91 0.13 9.73
C ARG A 137 5.64 -0.10 11.05
N GLN A 138 5.03 -0.85 11.98
CA GLN A 138 5.63 -1.17 13.28
C GLN A 138 6.94 -1.94 13.16
N VAL A 139 7.01 -2.92 12.24
CA VAL A 139 8.25 -3.66 11.98
C VAL A 139 9.36 -2.74 11.49
N ARG A 140 9.06 -1.84 10.56
CA ARG A 140 10.05 -0.87 10.04
C ARG A 140 10.53 0.13 11.08
N GLU A 141 9.66 0.57 11.99
CA GLU A 141 10.04 1.43 13.10
C GLU A 141 11.00 0.71 14.04
N GLN A 142 10.72 -0.55 14.38
CA GLN A 142 11.63 -1.38 15.19
C GLN A 142 12.98 -1.64 14.52
N GLU A 143 13.01 -1.84 13.21
CA GLU A 143 14.25 -2.01 12.44
C GLU A 143 15.10 -0.72 12.47
N LYS A 144 14.48 0.46 12.34
CA LYS A 144 15.17 1.74 12.45
C LYS A 144 15.76 1.97 13.84
N GLU A 145 15.00 1.71 14.89
CA GLU A 145 15.49 1.80 16.27
C GLU A 145 16.68 0.85 16.50
N SER A 146 16.59 -0.39 16.00
CA SER A 146 17.69 -1.36 16.10
C SER A 146 18.95 -0.92 15.34
N ALA A 147 18.77 -0.27 14.18
CA ALA A 147 19.88 0.25 13.38
C ALA A 147 20.56 1.43 14.08
N GLU A 148 19.81 2.35 14.69
CA GLU A 148 20.37 3.45 15.48
C GLU A 148 21.17 2.94 16.68
N VAL A 149 20.65 1.94 17.38
CA VAL A 149 21.38 1.26 18.49
C VAL A 149 22.69 0.65 18.01
N THR A 150 22.67 0.00 16.86
CA THR A 150 23.88 -0.63 16.29
C THR A 150 24.93 0.41 15.90
N LEU A 151 24.51 1.55 15.33
CA LEU A 151 25.40 2.67 15.01
C LEU A 151 26.05 3.25 16.28
N THR A 152 25.27 3.47 17.32
CA THR A 152 25.77 4.00 18.60
C THR A 152 26.79 3.05 19.23
N VAL A 153 26.54 1.74 19.19
CA VAL A 153 27.48 0.71 19.67
C VAL A 153 28.76 0.64 18.82
N SER A 154 28.64 0.81 17.49
CA SER A 154 29.80 0.86 16.59
C SER A 154 30.66 2.09 16.85
N GLU A 155 30.05 3.25 17.07
CA GLU A 155 30.78 4.47 17.42
C GLU A 155 31.49 4.33 18.75
N CYS A 156 30.84 3.78 19.79
CA CYS A 156 31.51 3.42 21.04
C CYS A 156 32.64 2.41 20.83
N GLY A 157 32.48 1.47 19.89
CA GLY A 157 33.51 0.47 19.54
C GLY A 157 34.76 1.06 18.87
N GLU A 158 34.63 2.13 18.09
CA GLU A 158 35.77 2.81 17.49
C GLU A 158 36.66 3.52 18.53
N PHE A 159 36.10 3.96 19.65
CA PHE A 159 36.87 4.51 20.77
C PHE A 159 37.74 3.47 21.50
N HIS A 160 37.55 2.17 21.26
CA HIS A 160 38.46 1.12 21.74
C HIS A 160 39.90 1.31 21.24
N ASN A 161 40.11 1.96 20.09
CA ASN A 161 41.44 2.25 19.58
C ASN A 161 42.18 3.31 20.39
N LEU A 162 41.52 3.96 21.33
CA LEU A 162 42.12 4.93 22.26
C LEU A 162 42.53 4.30 23.60
N GLY A 163 42.44 2.98 23.76
CA GLY A 163 42.96 2.20 24.89
C GLY A 163 41.98 1.94 26.03
N GLU A 164 40.72 2.28 25.90
CA GLU A 164 39.67 1.97 26.88
C GLU A 164 38.77 0.85 26.36
N CYS A 165 38.55 -0.17 27.19
CA CYS A 165 37.77 -1.37 26.84
C CYS A 165 36.38 -1.30 27.50
N TYR A 166 35.33 -1.06 26.72
CA TYR A 166 33.94 -1.12 27.19
C TYR A 166 33.32 -2.46 26.78
N GLU A 167 33.66 -3.52 27.53
CA GLU A 167 33.03 -4.82 27.31
C GLU A 167 31.71 -4.89 28.07
N ASN A 168 30.66 -5.45 27.40
CA ASN A 168 29.34 -5.69 27.95
C ASN A 168 28.55 -4.43 28.34
N ILE A 169 28.20 -3.60 27.36
CA ILE A 169 27.23 -2.54 27.53
C ILE A 169 25.82 -3.15 27.41
N PRO A 170 25.08 -3.36 28.50
CA PRO A 170 23.82 -4.11 28.48
C PRO A 170 22.61 -3.32 28.00
N THR A 171 22.70 -1.99 27.95
CA THR A 171 21.58 -1.12 27.53
C THR A 171 22.05 0.06 26.70
N VAL A 172 21.14 0.59 25.87
CA VAL A 172 21.35 1.80 25.07
C VAL A 172 21.65 3.02 25.95
N ASP A 173 20.96 3.14 27.08
CA ASP A 173 21.13 4.25 27.99
C ASP A 173 22.53 4.28 28.59
N GLU A 174 23.11 3.13 28.87
CA GLU A 174 24.50 2.99 29.35
C GLU A 174 25.50 3.33 28.26
N ALA A 175 25.25 2.93 27.01
CA ALA A 175 26.08 3.32 25.87
C ALA A 175 26.08 4.82 25.64
N ILE A 176 24.91 5.46 25.70
CA ILE A 176 24.74 6.92 25.60
C ILE A 176 25.44 7.64 26.75
N ALA A 177 25.36 7.11 27.98
CA ALA A 177 26.01 7.69 29.16
C ALA A 177 27.54 7.67 29.03
N ILE A 178 28.13 6.60 28.51
CA ILE A 178 29.56 6.49 28.23
C ILE A 178 29.99 7.49 27.16
N TRP A 179 29.24 7.57 26.07
CA TRP A 179 29.52 8.49 24.95
C TRP A 179 29.52 9.97 25.36
N LYS A 180 28.65 10.35 26.33
CA LYS A 180 28.59 11.74 26.84
C LYS A 180 29.73 12.11 27.81
N GLN A 181 30.56 11.14 28.24
CA GLN A 181 31.68 11.35 29.14
C GLN A 181 33.03 11.54 28.42
N ILE A 182 33.07 11.25 27.12
CA ILE A 182 34.22 11.44 26.25
C ILE A 182 34.12 12.78 25.53
#